data_59eda6462a16760817926234422652e0
#
_entry.id   59eda6462a16760817926234422652e0
#
_cell.length_a   1.000
_cell.length_b   1.000
_cell.length_c   1.000
_cell.angle_alpha   90.00
_cell.angle_beta   90.00
_cell.angle_gamma   90.00
#
_symmetry.space_group_name_H-M   'P 1'
#
loop_
_entity.id
_entity.type
_entity.pdbx_description
1 polymer ?
#
loop_
_entity_poly.entity_id
_entity_poly.type
_entity_poly.pdbx_seq_one_letter_code
_entity_poly.pdbx_strand_id
1 'polypeptide(L)'
;MLHQPDPESKPDMYKGIVAIRDLHLTALRDYGFSCADEMLYPENYRYLSDLLSYVAVGARSVENQQHRLTASGISAPVGMKNPTGGDLSVMMNSIVAAQSSHTFIYRGWEVTTGGNPYAHAILRGYIDYAGRSTSNYHYEDLLRVEDHYEHTCLANPSVIVDTNHNNSGKQYLEQIRIAKDIVHSRNQNPTIKRLVKGLMIESYLEDGAQKTDEHVFGKSITDPCLGWEKTEKLILDIAEKL
;
A
#
# COMPACT_ATOMS: atom_id res chain seq x y z
N MET A 1 -9.31 -3.60 -12.94
CA MET A 1 -9.88 -4.87 -13.45
C MET A 1 -10.79 -4.75 -14.68
N LEU A 2 -11.30 -3.60 -15.02
CA LEU A 2 -12.07 -3.45 -16.28
C LEU A 2 -11.13 -3.42 -17.48
N HIS A 3 -11.38 -4.24 -18.50
CA HIS A 3 -10.69 -4.23 -19.75
C HIS A 3 -11.52 -3.49 -20.80
N GLN A 4 -10.97 -2.43 -21.36
CA GLN A 4 -11.59 -1.61 -22.39
C GLN A 4 -10.53 -1.22 -23.41
N PRO A 5 -10.27 -2.09 -24.41
CA PRO A 5 -9.20 -1.88 -25.39
C PRO A 5 -9.44 -0.70 -26.32
N ASP A 6 -10.68 -0.25 -26.41
CA ASP A 6 -11.15 0.84 -27.25
C ASP A 6 -12.17 1.67 -26.46
N PRO A 7 -12.08 3.01 -26.44
CA PRO A 7 -13.05 3.89 -25.76
C PRO A 7 -14.50 3.66 -26.17
N GLU A 8 -14.74 3.22 -27.39
CA GLU A 8 -16.09 2.89 -27.91
C GLU A 8 -16.57 1.50 -27.46
N SER A 9 -15.68 0.64 -26.97
CA SER A 9 -16.03 -0.70 -26.54
C SER A 9 -16.64 -0.73 -25.13
N LYS A 10 -17.55 -1.69 -24.88
CA LYS A 10 -18.08 -1.90 -23.54
C LYS A 10 -17.01 -2.49 -22.61
N PRO A 11 -16.81 -1.93 -21.40
CA PRO A 11 -15.90 -2.50 -20.42
C PRO A 11 -16.23 -3.97 -20.08
N ASP A 12 -15.23 -4.84 -20.04
CA ASP A 12 -15.36 -6.27 -19.75
C ASP A 12 -14.58 -6.65 -18.49
N MET A 13 -15.30 -6.93 -17.43
CA MET A 13 -14.73 -7.31 -16.12
C MET A 13 -14.01 -8.66 -16.19
N TYR A 14 -14.56 -9.64 -16.90
CA TYR A 14 -13.97 -10.97 -17.00
C TYR A 14 -12.61 -10.92 -17.72
N LYS A 15 -12.56 -10.26 -18.86
CA LYS A 15 -11.29 -10.05 -19.57
C LYS A 15 -10.28 -9.28 -18.74
N GLY A 16 -10.75 -8.29 -17.98
CA GLY A 16 -9.88 -7.54 -17.06
C GLY A 16 -9.27 -8.41 -15.97
N ILE A 17 -10.04 -9.31 -15.38
CA ILE A 17 -9.55 -10.27 -14.38
C ILE A 17 -8.52 -11.22 -15.01
N VAL A 18 -8.80 -11.76 -16.18
CA VAL A 18 -7.85 -12.65 -16.90
C VAL A 18 -6.55 -11.91 -17.19
N ALA A 19 -6.63 -10.69 -17.75
CA ALA A 19 -5.44 -9.91 -18.10
C ALA A 19 -4.56 -9.58 -16.88
N ILE A 20 -5.17 -9.23 -15.74
CA ILE A 20 -4.43 -8.98 -14.49
C ILE A 20 -3.78 -10.27 -13.98
N ARG A 21 -4.46 -11.41 -14.04
CA ARG A 21 -3.86 -12.68 -13.64
C ARG A 21 -2.68 -13.06 -14.54
N ASP A 22 -2.80 -12.90 -15.84
CA ASP A 22 -1.72 -13.16 -16.81
C ASP A 22 -0.51 -12.26 -16.52
N LEU A 23 -0.74 -10.97 -16.21
CA LEU A 23 0.32 -10.03 -15.81
C LEU A 23 1.05 -10.50 -14.54
N HIS A 24 0.31 -10.88 -13.50
CA HIS A 24 0.89 -11.38 -12.25
C HIS A 24 1.64 -12.71 -12.46
N LEU A 25 1.10 -13.64 -13.23
CA LEU A 25 1.77 -14.89 -13.56
C LEU A 25 3.08 -14.65 -14.33
N THR A 26 3.08 -13.72 -15.28
CA THR A 26 4.28 -13.31 -16.01
C THR A 26 5.32 -12.71 -15.08
N ALA A 27 4.91 -11.79 -14.20
CA ALA A 27 5.82 -11.19 -13.22
C ALA A 27 6.47 -12.23 -12.29
N LEU A 28 5.68 -13.17 -11.78
CA LEU A 28 6.15 -14.22 -10.87
C LEU A 28 7.02 -15.26 -11.58
N ARG A 29 6.53 -15.82 -12.69
CA ARG A 29 7.16 -16.97 -13.37
C ARG A 29 8.36 -16.57 -14.20
N ASP A 30 8.24 -15.49 -14.98
CA ASP A 30 9.22 -15.15 -16.01
C ASP A 30 10.27 -14.16 -15.48
N TYR A 31 9.92 -13.35 -14.48
CA TYR A 31 10.81 -12.31 -13.93
C TYR A 31 11.12 -12.48 -12.44
N GLY A 32 10.46 -13.38 -11.72
CA GLY A 32 10.71 -13.62 -10.30
C GLY A 32 10.27 -12.50 -9.36
N PHE A 33 9.37 -11.60 -9.80
CA PHE A 33 8.85 -10.51 -8.98
C PHE A 33 7.60 -10.93 -8.22
N SER A 34 7.57 -10.61 -6.94
CA SER A 34 6.37 -10.73 -6.12
C SER A 34 5.33 -9.66 -6.50
N CYS A 35 4.05 -10.05 -6.43
CA CYS A 35 2.94 -9.16 -6.76
C CYS A 35 2.20 -8.71 -5.52
N ALA A 36 1.72 -7.48 -5.55
CA ALA A 36 0.87 -6.87 -4.52
C ALA A 36 -0.40 -6.28 -5.14
N ASP A 37 -1.45 -6.12 -4.33
CA ASP A 37 -2.68 -5.46 -4.74
C ASP A 37 -3.22 -4.56 -3.61
N GLU A 38 -3.85 -3.44 -3.96
CA GLU A 38 -4.68 -2.71 -3.01
C GLU A 38 -6.10 -3.29 -3.03
N MET A 39 -6.54 -3.83 -1.91
CA MET A 39 -7.86 -4.43 -1.76
C MET A 39 -8.93 -3.32 -1.71
N LEU A 40 -9.30 -2.79 -2.88
CA LEU A 40 -10.35 -1.79 -3.00
C LEU A 40 -11.73 -2.38 -2.70
N TYR A 41 -11.96 -3.60 -3.16
CA TYR A 41 -13.18 -4.37 -2.94
C TYR A 41 -12.79 -5.76 -2.40
N PRO A 42 -13.12 -6.09 -1.15
CA PRO A 42 -12.80 -7.40 -0.56
C PRO A 42 -13.27 -8.60 -1.38
N GLU A 43 -14.40 -8.45 -2.07
CA GLU A 43 -14.96 -9.47 -2.96
C GLU A 43 -14.03 -9.85 -4.13
N ASN A 44 -13.20 -8.93 -4.59
CA ASN A 44 -12.30 -9.14 -5.71
C ASN A 44 -10.99 -9.86 -5.32
N TYR A 45 -10.64 -9.88 -4.04
CA TYR A 45 -9.42 -10.54 -3.55
C TYR A 45 -9.30 -11.99 -4.02
N ARG A 46 -10.41 -12.73 -4.05
CA ARG A 46 -10.45 -14.16 -4.49
C ARG A 46 -9.89 -14.40 -5.88
N TYR A 47 -9.92 -13.40 -6.76
CA TYR A 47 -9.47 -13.56 -8.14
C TYR A 47 -7.95 -13.48 -8.28
N LEU A 48 -7.26 -13.01 -7.24
CA LEU A 48 -5.81 -12.80 -7.23
C LEU A 48 -5.11 -13.45 -6.03
N SER A 49 -5.87 -13.96 -5.04
CA SER A 49 -5.36 -14.40 -3.73
C SER A 49 -4.21 -15.43 -3.81
N ASP A 50 -4.20 -16.27 -4.84
CA ASP A 50 -3.17 -17.28 -5.09
C ASP A 50 -1.88 -16.73 -5.71
N LEU A 51 -1.87 -15.46 -6.14
CA LEU A 51 -0.75 -14.80 -6.82
C LEU A 51 -0.16 -13.65 -6.01
N LEU A 52 -0.82 -13.23 -4.93
CA LEU A 52 -0.40 -12.07 -4.14
C LEU A 52 0.52 -12.46 -2.98
N SER A 53 1.64 -11.76 -2.88
CA SER A 53 2.56 -11.84 -1.74
C SER A 53 2.33 -10.73 -0.72
N TYR A 54 1.50 -9.74 -1.06
CA TYR A 54 1.21 -8.57 -0.23
C TYR A 54 -0.15 -7.96 -0.59
N VAL A 55 -0.87 -7.46 0.41
CA VAL A 55 -2.13 -6.74 0.21
C VAL A 55 -2.08 -5.42 0.98
N ALA A 56 -2.56 -4.34 0.39
CA ALA A 56 -2.76 -3.07 1.07
C ALA A 56 -4.25 -2.78 1.27
N VAL A 57 -4.60 -2.21 2.42
CA VAL A 57 -5.91 -1.59 2.67
C VAL A 57 -5.74 -0.08 2.61
N GLY A 58 -6.43 0.56 1.68
CA GLY A 58 -6.31 1.99 1.40
C GLY A 58 -6.85 2.88 2.50
N ALA A 59 -6.42 4.14 2.51
CA ALA A 59 -6.78 5.15 3.51
C ALA A 59 -8.29 5.43 3.62
N ARG A 60 -9.05 5.21 2.52
CA ARG A 60 -10.51 5.36 2.51
C ARG A 60 -11.26 4.11 2.95
N SER A 61 -10.56 2.99 3.05
CA SER A 61 -11.12 1.66 3.35
C SER A 61 -10.75 1.15 4.74
N VAL A 62 -9.74 1.73 5.39
CA VAL A 62 -9.17 1.24 6.66
C VAL A 62 -10.17 1.26 7.82
N GLU A 63 -11.19 2.09 7.76
CA GLU A 63 -12.28 2.15 8.75
C GLU A 63 -13.40 1.14 8.45
N ASN A 64 -13.43 0.57 7.24
CA ASN A 64 -14.48 -0.33 6.83
C ASN A 64 -14.32 -1.72 7.47
N GLN A 65 -15.37 -2.18 8.15
CA GLN A 65 -15.34 -3.43 8.90
C GLN A 65 -15.09 -4.65 8.01
N GLN A 66 -15.68 -4.68 6.80
CA GLN A 66 -15.49 -5.81 5.89
C GLN A 66 -14.03 -5.95 5.42
N HIS A 67 -13.31 -4.83 5.21
CA HIS A 67 -11.88 -4.85 4.90
C HIS A 67 -11.07 -5.42 6.06
N ARG A 68 -11.35 -4.98 7.30
CA ARG A 68 -10.67 -5.47 8.50
C ARG A 68 -10.88 -6.95 8.74
N LEU A 69 -12.13 -7.42 8.62
CA LEU A 69 -12.49 -8.83 8.76
C LEU A 69 -11.87 -9.69 7.66
N THR A 70 -11.90 -9.23 6.40
CA THR A 70 -11.23 -9.94 5.30
C THR A 70 -9.73 -10.01 5.52
N ALA A 71 -9.09 -8.92 5.94
CA ALA A 71 -7.66 -8.86 6.24
C ALA A 71 -7.25 -9.89 7.31
N SER A 72 -8.10 -10.17 8.30
CA SER A 72 -7.83 -11.17 9.34
C SER A 72 -7.77 -12.62 8.83
N GLY A 73 -8.30 -12.88 7.64
CA GLY A 73 -8.28 -14.20 7.00
C GLY A 73 -7.29 -14.34 5.85
N ILE A 74 -6.54 -13.28 5.52
CA ILE A 74 -5.52 -13.30 4.47
C ILE A 74 -4.23 -13.93 5.02
N SER A 75 -3.63 -14.86 4.28
CA SER A 75 -2.37 -15.51 4.66
C SER A 75 -1.12 -14.70 4.31
N ALA A 76 -1.24 -13.73 3.40
CA ALA A 76 -0.16 -12.80 3.05
C ALA A 76 -0.09 -11.62 4.04
N PRO A 77 1.04 -10.91 4.17
CA PRO A 77 1.11 -9.65 4.90
C PRO A 77 0.10 -8.63 4.38
N VAL A 78 -0.57 -7.92 5.32
CA VAL A 78 -1.55 -6.88 4.98
C VAL A 78 -1.14 -5.55 5.60
N GLY A 79 -0.90 -4.55 4.75
CA GLY A 79 -0.61 -3.19 5.18
C GLY A 79 -1.89 -2.37 5.34
N MET A 80 -2.07 -1.75 6.51
CA MET A 80 -3.17 -0.84 6.81
C MET A 80 -2.70 0.60 6.67
N LYS A 81 -3.17 1.33 5.66
CA LYS A 81 -2.84 2.76 5.51
C LYS A 81 -3.50 3.59 6.61
N ASN A 82 -2.81 4.60 7.14
CA ASN A 82 -3.49 5.58 7.97
C ASN A 82 -4.60 6.28 7.18
N PRO A 83 -5.73 6.64 7.83
CA PRO A 83 -6.84 7.31 7.14
C PRO A 83 -6.42 8.68 6.60
N THR A 84 -7.24 9.23 5.70
CA THR A 84 -6.94 10.52 5.03
C THR A 84 -6.81 11.68 6.00
N GLY A 85 -7.49 11.65 7.15
CA GLY A 85 -7.38 12.64 8.23
C GLY A 85 -6.21 12.40 9.21
N GLY A 86 -5.41 11.35 9.03
CA GLY A 86 -4.17 11.13 9.77
C GLY A 86 -4.29 10.51 11.17
N ASP A 87 -5.47 10.08 11.58
CA ASP A 87 -5.67 9.48 12.90
C ASP A 87 -4.96 8.10 12.99
N LEU A 88 -3.84 8.08 13.71
CA LEU A 88 -3.05 6.86 13.93
C LEU A 88 -3.82 5.83 14.77
N SER A 89 -4.73 6.25 15.66
CA SER A 89 -5.50 5.31 16.48
C SER A 89 -6.45 4.47 15.60
N VAL A 90 -7.02 5.04 14.57
CA VAL A 90 -7.84 4.32 13.58
C VAL A 90 -7.01 3.28 12.84
N MET A 91 -5.81 3.64 12.41
CA MET A 91 -4.88 2.71 11.77
C MET A 91 -4.50 1.56 12.71
N MET A 92 -4.10 1.87 13.94
CA MET A 92 -3.72 0.85 14.93
C MET A 92 -4.89 -0.07 15.27
N ASN A 93 -6.10 0.47 15.46
CA ASN A 93 -7.30 -0.32 15.66
C ASN A 93 -7.62 -1.25 14.48
N SER A 94 -7.31 -0.82 13.25
CA SER A 94 -7.49 -1.68 12.07
C SER A 94 -6.48 -2.83 12.05
N ILE A 95 -5.26 -2.60 12.53
CA ILE A 95 -4.25 -3.66 12.68
C ILE A 95 -4.66 -4.64 13.78
N VAL A 96 -5.12 -4.13 14.94
CA VAL A 96 -5.67 -4.98 16.02
C VAL A 96 -6.79 -5.88 15.48
N ALA A 97 -7.75 -5.31 14.75
CA ALA A 97 -8.84 -6.06 14.17
C ALA A 97 -8.33 -7.11 13.17
N ALA A 98 -7.39 -6.76 12.29
CA ALA A 98 -6.82 -7.70 11.33
C ALA A 98 -5.99 -8.81 11.99
N GLN A 99 -5.32 -8.54 13.11
CA GLN A 99 -4.57 -9.56 13.87
C GLN A 99 -5.45 -10.44 14.76
N SER A 100 -6.71 -10.06 14.95
CA SER A 100 -7.66 -10.82 15.80
C SER A 100 -8.43 -11.87 14.99
N SER A 101 -8.84 -12.94 15.69
CA SER A 101 -9.77 -13.93 15.14
C SER A 101 -11.21 -13.36 15.12
N HIS A 102 -11.93 -13.63 14.04
CA HIS A 102 -13.32 -13.19 13.88
C HIS A 102 -14.18 -14.30 13.29
N THR A 103 -15.46 -14.36 13.71
CA THR A 103 -16.50 -15.17 13.07
C THR A 103 -17.53 -14.24 12.44
N PHE A 104 -17.78 -14.39 11.15
CA PHE A 104 -18.70 -13.54 10.39
C PHE A 104 -19.25 -14.25 9.15
N ILE A 105 -20.30 -13.66 8.56
CA ILE A 105 -20.85 -14.18 7.31
C ILE A 105 -20.07 -13.60 6.12
N TYR A 106 -19.46 -14.49 5.36
CA TYR A 106 -18.75 -14.17 4.13
C TYR A 106 -19.35 -14.97 2.98
N ARG A 107 -20.00 -14.27 2.02
CA ARG A 107 -20.64 -14.89 0.84
C ARG A 107 -21.69 -15.99 1.18
N GLY A 108 -22.47 -15.77 2.22
CA GLY A 108 -23.47 -16.73 2.67
C GLY A 108 -22.94 -17.89 3.51
N TRP A 109 -21.64 -17.91 3.80
CA TRP A 109 -21.01 -18.89 4.70
C TRP A 109 -20.64 -18.22 6.02
N GLU A 110 -20.87 -18.89 7.11
CA GLU A 110 -20.23 -18.56 8.37
C GLU A 110 -18.76 -18.97 8.31
N VAL A 111 -17.86 -18.01 8.46
CA VAL A 111 -16.42 -18.25 8.41
C VAL A 111 -15.78 -17.75 9.69
N THR A 112 -14.77 -18.49 10.16
CA THR A 112 -13.92 -18.06 11.27
C THR A 112 -12.50 -17.87 10.76
N THR A 113 -11.91 -16.68 10.99
CA THR A 113 -10.53 -16.35 10.64
C THR A 113 -9.62 -16.57 11.84
N GLY A 114 -8.34 -16.85 11.57
CA GLY A 114 -7.34 -17.05 12.63
C GLY A 114 -6.68 -15.76 13.14
N GLY A 115 -6.96 -14.64 12.49
CA GLY A 115 -6.14 -13.43 12.63
C GLY A 115 -4.89 -13.46 11.76
N ASN A 116 -4.45 -12.31 11.28
CA ASN A 116 -3.27 -12.16 10.44
C ASN A 116 -2.14 -11.48 11.23
N PRO A 117 -1.18 -12.24 11.79
CA PRO A 117 -0.10 -11.67 12.61
C PRO A 117 0.86 -10.76 11.83
N TYR A 118 0.78 -10.74 10.50
CA TYR A 118 1.58 -9.89 9.63
C TYR A 118 0.85 -8.62 9.19
N ALA A 119 -0.35 -8.33 9.72
CA ALA A 119 -1.00 -7.05 9.52
C ALA A 119 -0.16 -5.93 10.17
N HIS A 120 0.09 -4.83 9.44
CA HIS A 120 1.02 -3.78 9.85
C HIS A 120 0.63 -2.41 9.29
N ALA A 121 1.34 -1.36 9.71
CA ALA A 121 1.08 0.02 9.35
C ALA A 121 1.67 0.42 7.98
N ILE A 122 0.93 1.25 7.24
CA ILE A 122 1.44 2.02 6.09
C ILE A 122 1.21 3.50 6.38
N LEU A 123 2.29 4.30 6.39
CA LEU A 123 2.23 5.74 6.56
C LEU A 123 2.22 6.44 5.20
N ARG A 124 1.16 7.21 4.92
CA ARG A 124 0.96 7.87 3.63
C ARG A 124 0.82 9.39 3.70
N GLY A 125 1.07 9.99 4.87
CA GLY A 125 0.70 11.36 5.15
C GLY A 125 -0.81 11.55 5.31
N TYR A 126 -1.25 12.78 5.53
CA TYR A 126 -2.68 13.08 5.76
C TYR A 126 -3.01 14.51 5.33
N ILE A 127 -4.30 14.85 5.39
CA ILE A 127 -4.80 16.22 5.19
C ILE A 127 -5.18 16.76 6.55
N ASP A 128 -4.58 17.90 6.94
CA ASP A 128 -4.87 18.56 8.20
C ASP A 128 -6.22 19.31 8.17
N TYR A 129 -6.60 19.87 9.31
CA TYR A 129 -7.87 20.62 9.45
C TYR A 129 -7.97 21.86 8.54
N ALA A 130 -6.83 22.38 8.05
CA ALA A 130 -6.77 23.49 7.12
C ALA A 130 -6.76 23.02 5.65
N GLY A 131 -6.91 21.72 5.40
CA GLY A 131 -6.90 21.14 4.06
C GLY A 131 -5.50 21.02 3.44
N ARG A 132 -4.43 21.09 4.25
CA ARG A 132 -3.05 21.00 3.76
C ARG A 132 -2.52 19.58 3.88
N SER A 133 -1.73 19.18 2.88
CA SER A 133 -0.96 17.94 2.97
C SER A 133 0.10 18.02 4.08
N THR A 134 0.08 17.04 4.96
CA THR A 134 1.02 16.91 6.08
C THR A 134 1.65 15.53 6.02
N SER A 135 2.97 15.49 6.10
CA SER A 135 3.73 14.25 6.11
C SER A 135 3.71 13.57 7.48
N ASN A 136 3.93 12.24 7.51
CA ASN A 136 4.05 11.46 8.73
C ASN A 136 5.15 10.38 8.63
N TYR A 137 6.26 10.70 7.96
CA TYR A 137 7.40 9.80 7.75
C TYR A 137 8.69 10.27 8.45
N HIS A 138 8.66 11.44 9.11
CA HIS A 138 9.84 11.98 9.78
C HIS A 138 10.26 11.10 10.95
N TYR A 139 11.48 11.32 11.42
CA TYR A 139 12.07 10.54 12.50
C TYR A 139 11.15 10.45 13.73
N GLU A 140 10.56 11.58 14.15
CA GLU A 140 9.66 11.67 15.30
C GLU A 140 8.32 10.97 15.04
N ASP A 141 7.84 10.98 13.80
CA ASP A 141 6.60 10.28 13.42
C ASP A 141 6.79 8.76 13.51
N LEU A 142 7.93 8.27 13.05
CA LEU A 142 8.28 6.85 13.12
C LEU A 142 8.40 6.37 14.58
N LEU A 143 9.01 7.15 15.46
CA LEU A 143 9.09 6.84 16.88
C LEU A 143 7.70 6.86 17.56
N ARG A 144 6.82 7.78 17.15
CA ARG A 144 5.44 7.82 17.65
C ARG A 144 4.65 6.57 17.25
N VAL A 145 4.85 6.06 16.04
CA VAL A 145 4.20 4.81 15.62
C VAL A 145 4.75 3.62 16.37
N GLU A 146 6.04 3.60 16.67
CA GLU A 146 6.64 2.55 17.52
C GLU A 146 6.06 2.53 18.91
N ASP A 147 5.92 3.70 19.55
CA ASP A 147 5.26 3.84 20.84
C ASP A 147 3.81 3.29 20.82
N HIS A 148 3.05 3.55 19.76
CA HIS A 148 1.73 2.94 19.58
C HIS A 148 1.79 1.41 19.52
N TYR A 149 2.76 0.83 18.82
CA TYR A 149 2.93 -0.62 18.76
C TYR A 149 3.26 -1.22 20.14
N GLU A 150 4.13 -0.58 20.91
CA GLU A 150 4.48 -1.02 22.26
C GLU A 150 3.26 -1.04 23.18
N HIS A 151 2.40 -0.01 23.12
CA HIS A 151 1.20 0.08 23.95
C HIS A 151 0.06 -0.87 23.52
N THR A 152 0.04 -1.33 22.28
CA THR A 152 -1.02 -2.21 21.78
C THR A 152 -0.64 -3.69 21.77
N CYS A 153 0.60 -4.05 22.11
CA CYS A 153 1.10 -5.43 22.14
C CYS A 153 0.82 -6.24 20.87
N LEU A 154 0.90 -5.60 19.71
CA LEU A 154 0.66 -6.22 18.40
C LEU A 154 1.85 -7.12 18.00
N ALA A 155 1.55 -8.19 17.27
CA ALA A 155 2.57 -9.04 16.69
C ALA A 155 3.30 -8.31 15.54
N ASN A 156 4.60 -8.62 15.38
CA ASN A 156 5.40 -8.17 14.24
C ASN A 156 5.33 -6.64 13.94
N PRO A 157 5.68 -5.75 14.89
CA PRO A 157 5.70 -4.31 14.65
C PRO A 157 6.45 -3.97 13.36
N SER A 158 5.76 -3.38 12.41
CA SER A 158 6.31 -3.09 11.08
C SER A 158 5.64 -1.88 10.46
N VAL A 159 6.41 -1.11 9.72
CA VAL A 159 5.94 0.07 8.97
C VAL A 159 6.47 -0.01 7.53
N ILE A 160 5.58 0.20 6.59
CA ILE A 160 5.91 0.60 5.22
C ILE A 160 5.64 2.09 5.10
N VAL A 161 6.53 2.84 4.48
CA VAL A 161 6.31 4.26 4.23
C VAL A 161 5.99 4.47 2.76
N ASP A 162 4.80 5.00 2.52
CA ASP A 162 4.36 5.46 1.20
C ASP A 162 4.99 6.84 0.95
N THR A 163 5.87 6.93 -0.02
CA THR A 163 6.68 8.12 -0.32
C THR A 163 5.91 9.17 -1.13
N ASN A 164 4.74 8.82 -1.65
CA ASN A 164 3.88 9.73 -2.41
C ASN A 164 2.69 10.24 -1.57
N HIS A 165 1.51 10.35 -2.16
CA HIS A 165 0.27 10.84 -1.55
C HIS A 165 0.49 12.14 -0.76
N ASN A 166 0.07 12.19 0.50
CA ASN A 166 0.22 13.39 1.32
C ASN A 166 1.63 13.53 1.93
N ASN A 167 2.45 12.47 1.94
CA ASN A 167 3.86 12.58 2.33
C ASN A 167 4.66 13.46 1.37
N SER A 168 4.35 13.41 0.07
CA SER A 168 4.97 14.27 -0.97
C SER A 168 4.12 15.50 -1.32
N GLY A 169 2.89 15.62 -0.77
CA GLY A 169 1.90 16.57 -1.27
C GLY A 169 1.53 16.30 -2.73
N LYS A 170 1.60 15.05 -3.18
CA LYS A 170 1.41 14.59 -4.58
C LYS A 170 2.42 15.16 -5.58
N GLN A 171 3.57 15.63 -5.09
CA GLN A 171 4.70 16.05 -5.91
C GLN A 171 5.61 14.83 -6.13
N TYR A 172 5.42 14.11 -7.22
CA TYR A 172 6.04 12.80 -7.45
C TYR A 172 7.58 12.81 -7.39
N LEU A 173 8.23 13.91 -7.73
CA LEU A 173 9.69 14.02 -7.64
C LEU A 173 10.20 14.04 -6.19
N GLU A 174 9.37 14.48 -5.23
CA GLU A 174 9.71 14.47 -3.81
C GLU A 174 9.89 13.04 -3.25
N GLN A 175 9.32 12.03 -3.89
CA GLN A 175 9.49 10.63 -3.48
C GLN A 175 10.97 10.25 -3.35
N ILE A 176 11.83 10.80 -4.21
CA ILE A 176 13.29 10.52 -4.19
C ILE A 176 13.92 11.04 -2.90
N ARG A 177 13.60 12.28 -2.52
CA ARG A 177 14.11 12.89 -1.29
C ARG A 177 13.55 12.15 -0.06
N ILE A 178 12.25 11.92 -0.03
CA ILE A 178 11.56 11.24 1.07
C ILE A 178 12.14 9.85 1.32
N ALA A 179 12.34 9.06 0.26
CA ALA A 179 12.96 7.75 0.37
C ALA A 179 14.35 7.82 1.00
N LYS A 180 15.17 8.80 0.61
CA LYS A 180 16.53 9.02 1.17
C LYS A 180 16.48 9.43 2.63
N ASP A 181 15.55 10.29 3.03
CA ASP A 181 15.35 10.73 4.42
C ASP A 181 14.96 9.55 5.32
N ILE A 182 14.09 8.66 4.83
CA ILE A 182 13.67 7.46 5.58
C ILE A 182 14.84 6.49 5.75
N VAL A 183 15.60 6.23 4.68
CA VAL A 183 16.81 5.38 4.75
C VAL A 183 17.84 5.98 5.71
N HIS A 184 18.02 7.30 5.69
CA HIS A 184 18.89 7.98 6.64
C HIS A 184 18.43 7.78 8.10
N SER A 185 17.16 8.04 8.40
CA SER A 185 16.59 7.83 9.73
C SER A 185 16.73 6.39 10.21
N ARG A 186 16.51 5.43 9.32
CA ARG A 186 16.69 3.99 9.57
C ARG A 186 18.13 3.64 9.92
N ASN A 187 19.11 4.26 9.27
CA ASN A 187 20.53 4.01 9.53
C ASN A 187 21.03 4.67 10.83
N GLN A 188 20.38 5.73 11.29
CA GLN A 188 20.74 6.45 12.53
C GLN A 188 20.13 5.81 13.79
N ASN A 189 19.03 5.06 13.69
CA ASN A 189 18.32 4.56 14.87
C ASN A 189 17.96 3.06 14.73
N PRO A 190 18.49 2.19 15.62
CA PRO A 190 18.19 0.76 15.60
C PRO A 190 16.70 0.42 15.74
N THR A 191 15.93 1.21 16.48
CA THR A 191 14.48 1.03 16.64
C THR A 191 13.77 1.30 15.31
N ILE A 192 14.07 2.42 14.66
CA ILE A 192 13.52 2.74 13.34
C ILE A 192 13.97 1.68 12.32
N LYS A 193 15.22 1.20 12.41
CA LYS A 193 15.72 0.13 11.55
C LYS A 193 14.93 -1.17 11.69
N ARG A 194 14.51 -1.51 12.91
CA ARG A 194 13.66 -2.68 13.16
C ARG A 194 12.23 -2.46 12.69
N LEU A 195 11.70 -1.25 12.87
CA LEU A 195 10.31 -0.90 12.56
C LEU A 195 10.04 -0.76 11.06
N VAL A 196 10.83 0.07 10.36
CA VAL A 196 10.63 0.36 8.94
C VAL A 196 11.16 -0.78 8.09
N LYS A 197 10.26 -1.52 7.46
CA LYS A 197 10.56 -2.70 6.64
C LYS A 197 10.66 -2.41 5.16
N GLY A 198 10.08 -1.31 4.69
CA GLY A 198 10.10 -0.98 3.27
C GLY A 198 9.51 0.37 2.94
N LEU A 199 9.58 0.67 1.66
CA LEU A 199 9.02 1.86 1.04
C LEU A 199 7.96 1.45 0.03
N MET A 200 6.96 2.30 -0.15
CA MET A 200 5.99 2.22 -1.23
C MET A 200 6.21 3.42 -2.15
N ILE A 201 6.59 3.16 -3.39
CA ILE A 201 6.96 4.17 -4.38
C ILE A 201 5.96 4.10 -5.52
N GLU A 202 5.31 5.22 -5.84
CA GLU A 202 4.45 5.30 -7.01
C GLU A 202 5.30 5.56 -8.25
N SER A 203 5.37 4.56 -9.10
CA SER A 203 6.19 4.55 -10.30
C SER A 203 5.41 4.02 -11.50
N TYR A 204 5.71 4.54 -12.68
CA TYR A 204 5.20 4.02 -13.94
C TYR A 204 6.27 4.17 -15.02
N LEU A 205 5.92 4.03 -16.32
CA LEU A 205 6.92 4.15 -17.38
C LEU A 205 7.34 5.61 -17.59
N GLU A 206 6.34 6.53 -17.61
CA GLU A 206 6.55 7.95 -17.84
C GLU A 206 6.30 8.78 -16.57
N ASP A 207 6.98 9.92 -16.47
CA ASP A 207 6.83 10.86 -15.36
C ASP A 207 5.44 11.52 -15.31
N GLY A 208 4.97 11.74 -14.08
CA GLY A 208 3.81 12.56 -13.79
C GLY A 208 2.48 11.84 -13.99
N ALA A 209 1.46 12.61 -14.36
CA ALA A 209 0.12 12.11 -14.64
C ALA A 209 -0.46 12.79 -15.88
N GLN A 210 -1.52 12.21 -16.44
CA GLN A 210 -2.26 12.72 -17.58
C GLN A 210 -3.75 12.72 -17.30
N LYS A 211 -4.49 13.45 -18.09
CA LYS A 211 -5.96 13.37 -18.12
C LYS A 211 -6.38 12.10 -18.87
N THR A 212 -7.57 11.61 -18.56
CA THR A 212 -8.10 10.36 -19.17
C THR A 212 -8.33 10.43 -20.67
N ASP A 213 -8.33 11.60 -21.25
CA ASP A 213 -8.51 11.88 -22.68
C ASP A 213 -7.19 12.11 -23.47
N GLU A 214 -6.04 12.10 -22.78
CA GLU A 214 -4.72 12.32 -23.42
C GLU A 214 -4.10 11.05 -24.02
N HIS A 215 -4.40 9.87 -23.50
CA HIS A 215 -3.99 8.54 -24.00
C HIS A 215 -2.47 8.34 -24.24
N VAL A 216 -1.61 8.95 -23.42
CA VAL A 216 -0.17 8.73 -23.46
C VAL A 216 0.15 7.37 -22.84
N PHE A 217 0.70 6.46 -23.63
CA PHE A 217 1.09 5.13 -23.12
C PHE A 217 2.12 5.23 -22.00
N GLY A 218 1.91 4.47 -20.94
CA GLY A 218 2.86 4.41 -19.83
C GLY A 218 2.83 5.59 -18.85
N LYS A 219 1.87 6.53 -19.00
CA LYS A 219 1.68 7.66 -18.10
C LYS A 219 0.45 7.46 -17.22
N SER A 220 0.58 7.75 -15.92
CA SER A 220 -0.51 7.56 -14.94
C SER A 220 -1.75 8.41 -15.27
N ILE A 221 -2.93 7.84 -15.09
CA ILE A 221 -4.22 8.54 -15.18
C ILE A 221 -4.80 8.88 -13.79
N THR A 222 -4.06 8.62 -12.74
CA THR A 222 -4.43 8.88 -11.34
C THR A 222 -3.39 9.78 -10.68
N ASP A 223 -2.74 9.35 -9.61
CA ASP A 223 -1.73 10.15 -8.95
C ASP A 223 -0.42 10.21 -9.78
N PRO A 224 0.31 11.34 -9.76
CA PRO A 224 1.55 11.48 -10.50
C PRO A 224 2.63 10.53 -10.01
N CYS A 225 3.28 9.81 -10.95
CA CYS A 225 4.28 8.78 -10.68
C CYS A 225 5.69 9.22 -11.10
N LEU A 226 6.71 8.61 -10.49
CA LEU A 226 8.07 8.63 -11.03
C LEU A 226 8.12 7.80 -12.32
N GLY A 227 8.76 8.32 -13.35
CA GLY A 227 9.11 7.54 -14.53
C GLY A 227 10.16 6.49 -14.22
N TRP A 228 10.27 5.47 -15.09
CA TRP A 228 11.11 4.30 -14.84
C TRP A 228 12.58 4.65 -14.60
N GLU A 229 13.18 5.52 -15.41
CA GLU A 229 14.59 5.90 -15.26
C GLU A 229 14.92 6.44 -13.86
N LYS A 230 14.03 7.28 -13.31
CA LYS A 230 14.19 7.84 -11.97
C LYS A 230 13.96 6.81 -10.88
N THR A 231 13.01 5.90 -11.11
CA THR A 231 12.71 4.79 -10.19
C THR A 231 13.88 3.82 -10.11
N GLU A 232 14.43 3.39 -11.24
CA GLU A 232 15.60 2.51 -11.29
C GLU A 232 16.78 3.14 -10.54
N LYS A 233 17.10 4.39 -10.85
CA LYS A 233 18.16 5.10 -10.14
C LYS A 233 17.91 5.20 -8.63
N LEU A 234 16.67 5.47 -8.23
CA LEU A 234 16.32 5.52 -6.80
C LEU A 234 16.50 4.17 -6.12
N ILE A 235 16.10 3.07 -6.77
CA ILE A 235 16.28 1.72 -6.23
C ILE A 235 17.77 1.40 -6.03
N LEU A 236 18.60 1.72 -7.01
CA LEU A 236 20.05 1.53 -6.92
C LEU A 236 20.66 2.40 -5.81
N ASP A 237 20.30 3.68 -5.74
CA ASP A 237 20.73 4.61 -4.68
C ASP A 237 20.35 4.11 -3.27
N ILE A 238 19.20 3.46 -3.12
CA ILE A 238 18.74 2.86 -1.86
C ILE A 238 19.57 1.60 -1.54
N ALA A 239 19.77 0.72 -2.52
CA ALA A 239 20.50 -0.53 -2.34
C ALA A 239 21.96 -0.30 -1.87
N GLU A 240 22.60 0.78 -2.34
CA GLU A 240 23.95 1.16 -1.91
C GLU A 240 24.02 1.65 -0.44
N LYS A 241 22.88 2.03 0.15
CA LYS A 241 22.81 2.64 1.50
C LYS A 241 22.24 1.73 2.58
N LEU A 242 21.73 0.56 2.22
CA LEU A 242 21.15 -0.43 3.15
C LEU A 242 22.20 -1.39 3.69
#